data_41c02a53ed8c15524079b0ffab541cc6
#
_entry.id   41c02a53ed8c15524079b0ffab541cc6
#
_cell.length_a   1.000
_cell.length_b   1.000
_cell.length_c   1.000
_cell.angle_alpha   90.00
_cell.angle_beta   90.00
_cell.angle_gamma   90.00
#
_symmetry.space_group_name_H-M   'P 1'
#
loop_
_entity.id
_entity.type
_entity.pdbx_description
1 polymer ?
#
loop_
_entity_poly.entity_id
_entity_poly.type
_entity_poly.pdbx_seq_one_letter_code
_entity_poly.pdbx_strand_id
1 'polypeptide(L)'
;RGAEAALRAVAVDHRLLGGVARSAPEHHRLCVWGPDTGLPGGTRHMAETDSVQVLQHGVALGIDTFREFRRAMSLAEGQPDKIICHQVGATHQRTILNSLCLPPDRDFTTFRHLGNIGTVSLPITAAIAAERGFLEAGDMVGFLGIGSGLNCLRLGVEW
;
A
#
# COMPACT_ATOMS: atom_id res chain seq x y z
N ARG A 1 32.35 2.09 18.74
CA ARG A 1 32.78 2.65 17.41
C ARG A 1 32.13 1.94 16.22
N GLY A 2 31.75 0.64 16.33
CA GLY A 2 31.09 -0.08 15.23
C GLY A 2 29.62 0.27 15.02
N ALA A 3 28.88 0.54 16.09
CA ALA A 3 27.44 0.85 16.01
C ALA A 3 27.15 2.27 15.46
N GLU A 4 28.02 3.24 15.75
CA GLU A 4 27.89 4.61 15.20
C GLU A 4 28.24 4.68 13.70
N ALA A 5 29.18 3.85 13.24
CA ALA A 5 29.51 3.76 11.82
C ALA A 5 28.38 3.09 11.02
N ALA A 6 27.72 2.07 11.60
CA ALA A 6 26.56 1.43 10.98
C ALA A 6 25.35 2.38 10.88
N LEU A 7 25.10 3.21 11.89
CA LEU A 7 24.02 4.22 11.87
C LEU A 7 24.27 5.34 10.86
N ARG A 8 25.51 5.68 10.55
CA ARG A 8 25.87 6.67 9.51
C ARG A 8 25.76 6.13 8.08
N ALA A 9 25.81 4.81 7.89
CA ALA A 9 25.69 4.18 6.58
C ALA A 9 24.24 4.03 6.11
N VAL A 10 23.22 4.38 6.93
CA VAL A 10 21.78 4.24 6.65
C VAL A 10 21.08 5.58 6.50
N ALA A 11 21.76 6.69 6.48
CA ALA A 11 21.19 7.98 6.13
C ALA A 11 21.06 8.09 4.58
N VAL A 12 20.20 7.26 4.00
CA VAL A 12 19.63 7.55 2.68
C VAL A 12 18.48 8.52 2.95
N ASP A 13 18.64 9.75 2.56
CA ASP A 13 17.65 10.82 2.79
C ASP A 13 16.45 10.63 1.85
N HIS A 14 15.59 9.65 2.14
CA HIS A 14 14.32 9.54 1.46
C HIS A 14 13.41 10.69 1.92
N ARG A 15 12.88 11.43 0.98
CA ARG A 15 12.07 12.61 1.26
C ARG A 15 10.58 12.35 1.00
N LEU A 16 9.76 12.47 2.04
CA LEU A 16 8.32 12.49 1.86
C LEU A 16 7.92 13.80 1.16
N LEU A 17 7.40 13.68 -0.04
CA LEU A 17 6.97 14.81 -0.87
C LEU A 17 5.56 15.28 -0.51
N GLY A 18 4.70 14.35 -0.09
CA GLY A 18 3.33 14.63 0.30
C GLY A 18 2.42 13.41 0.11
N GLY A 19 1.13 13.61 0.24
CA GLY A 19 0.18 12.52 0.05
C GLY A 19 -1.28 12.94 0.18
N VAL A 20 -2.17 11.99 -0.07
CA VAL A 20 -3.62 12.13 0.03
C VAL A 20 -4.20 10.93 0.76
N ALA A 21 -5.11 11.17 1.69
CA ALA A 21 -5.89 10.15 2.37
C ALA A 21 -7.38 10.38 2.13
N ARG A 22 -8.11 9.30 1.84
CA ARG A 22 -9.57 9.30 1.73
C ARG A 22 -10.16 8.11 2.47
N SER A 23 -11.39 8.29 2.97
CA SER A 23 -12.14 7.24 3.65
C SER A 23 -13.52 7.07 3.02
N ALA A 24 -14.02 5.83 3.05
CA ALA A 24 -15.38 5.45 2.68
C ALA A 24 -16.00 4.69 3.86
N PRO A 25 -16.41 5.40 4.94
CA PRO A 25 -16.85 4.79 6.19
C PRO A 25 -18.16 4.00 6.07
N GLU A 26 -18.96 4.25 5.05
CA GLU A 26 -20.14 3.47 4.69
C GLU A 26 -19.84 1.99 4.42
N HIS A 27 -18.59 1.67 4.10
CA HIS A 27 -18.09 0.31 3.84
C HIS A 27 -17.36 -0.32 5.04
N HIS A 28 -17.47 0.23 6.25
CA HIS A 28 -16.72 -0.21 7.42
C HIS A 28 -16.96 -1.69 7.81
N ARG A 29 -18.11 -2.26 7.44
CA ARG A 29 -18.45 -3.65 7.73
C ARG A 29 -17.85 -4.68 6.78
N LEU A 30 -17.23 -4.25 5.68
CA LEU A 30 -16.67 -5.17 4.69
C LEU A 30 -15.37 -5.84 5.14
N CYS A 31 -14.71 -5.26 6.13
CA CYS A 31 -13.51 -5.84 6.72
C CYS A 31 -13.49 -5.47 8.21
N VAL A 32 -13.85 -6.41 9.05
CA VAL A 32 -13.97 -6.20 10.50
C VAL A 32 -13.07 -7.14 11.27
N TRP A 33 -12.67 -6.71 12.44
CA TRP A 33 -11.92 -7.48 13.41
C TRP A 33 -12.65 -7.40 14.75
N GLY A 34 -12.89 -8.53 15.37
CA GLY A 34 -13.61 -8.55 16.63
C GLY A 34 -13.61 -9.93 17.30
N PRO A 35 -14.26 -10.01 18.48
CA PRO A 35 -14.44 -11.30 19.15
C PRO A 35 -15.31 -12.21 18.29
N ASP A 36 -14.93 -13.50 18.22
CA ASP A 36 -15.77 -14.54 17.64
C ASP A 36 -16.95 -14.82 18.57
N THR A 37 -18.10 -14.25 18.24
CA THR A 37 -19.35 -14.40 18.99
C THR A 37 -20.07 -15.70 18.69
N GLY A 38 -19.61 -16.48 17.71
CA GLY A 38 -20.20 -17.77 17.32
C GLY A 38 -19.69 -18.96 18.15
N LEU A 39 -18.65 -18.78 18.95
CA LEU A 39 -18.10 -19.82 19.80
C LEU A 39 -18.51 -19.66 21.26
N PRO A 40 -18.91 -20.74 21.95
CA PRO A 40 -19.13 -20.71 23.39
C PRO A 40 -17.85 -20.29 24.13
N GLY A 41 -17.94 -19.20 24.92
CA GLY A 41 -16.79 -18.65 25.66
C GLY A 41 -15.91 -17.66 24.90
N GLY A 42 -16.30 -17.22 23.73
CA GLY A 42 -15.82 -16.19 22.81
C GLY A 42 -14.58 -15.36 23.18
N THR A 43 -13.43 -16.00 23.37
CA THR A 43 -12.14 -15.33 23.65
C THR A 43 -11.23 -15.19 22.42
N ARG A 44 -11.65 -15.74 21.29
CA ARG A 44 -10.87 -15.65 20.06
C ARG A 44 -11.25 -14.38 19.28
N HIS A 45 -10.26 -13.70 18.76
CA HIS A 45 -10.47 -12.64 17.78
C HIS A 45 -10.50 -13.24 16.37
N MET A 46 -11.44 -12.77 15.57
CA MET A 46 -11.65 -13.20 14.20
C MET A 46 -11.61 -12.00 13.27
N ALA A 47 -10.97 -12.17 12.11
CA ALA A 47 -11.08 -11.24 10.99
C ALA A 47 -12.13 -11.79 10.02
N GLU A 48 -13.10 -10.96 9.67
CA GLU A 48 -14.10 -11.25 8.65
C GLU A 48 -13.95 -10.24 7.51
N THR A 49 -13.87 -10.74 6.28
CA THR A 49 -13.67 -9.89 5.11
C THR A 49 -14.53 -10.36 3.95
N ASP A 50 -15.43 -9.51 3.48
CA ASP A 50 -16.07 -9.67 2.18
C ASP A 50 -15.07 -9.23 1.08
N SER A 51 -14.25 -10.17 0.63
CA SER A 51 -13.15 -9.89 -0.30
C SER A 51 -13.63 -9.36 -1.66
N VAL A 52 -14.84 -9.73 -2.10
CA VAL A 52 -15.43 -9.27 -3.37
C VAL A 52 -15.83 -7.80 -3.26
N GLN A 53 -16.58 -7.46 -2.22
CA GLN A 53 -17.03 -6.09 -1.99
C GLN A 53 -15.85 -5.16 -1.63
N VAL A 54 -14.89 -5.65 -0.85
CA VAL A 54 -13.66 -4.89 -0.55
C VAL A 54 -12.89 -4.59 -1.83
N LEU A 55 -12.76 -5.55 -2.76
CA LEU A 55 -12.11 -5.30 -4.04
C LEU A 55 -12.88 -4.24 -4.84
N GLN A 56 -14.20 -4.39 -4.98
CA GLN A 56 -15.03 -3.48 -5.78
C GLN A 56 -14.98 -2.04 -5.24
N HIS A 57 -15.29 -1.85 -3.97
CA HIS A 57 -15.34 -0.52 -3.35
C HIS A 57 -13.94 0.05 -3.09
N GLY A 58 -12.98 -0.81 -2.79
CA GLY A 58 -11.58 -0.42 -2.61
C GLY A 58 -10.95 0.08 -3.91
N VAL A 59 -11.25 -0.54 -5.05
CA VAL A 59 -10.78 -0.05 -6.37
C VAL A 59 -11.40 1.30 -6.69
N ALA A 60 -12.71 1.49 -6.46
CA ALA A 60 -13.38 2.78 -6.69
C ALA A 60 -12.75 3.90 -5.84
N LEU A 61 -12.60 3.67 -4.53
CA LEU A 61 -11.94 4.60 -3.61
C LEU A 61 -10.48 4.86 -4.03
N GLY A 62 -9.79 3.80 -4.46
CA GLY A 62 -8.40 3.85 -4.92
C GLY A 62 -8.20 4.74 -6.15
N ILE A 63 -9.11 4.67 -7.12
CA ILE A 63 -9.10 5.50 -8.33
C ILE A 63 -9.27 6.98 -7.97
N ASP A 64 -10.27 7.29 -7.13
CA ASP A 64 -10.55 8.67 -6.73
C ASP A 64 -9.39 9.27 -5.92
N THR A 65 -8.82 8.49 -4.99
CA THR A 65 -7.67 8.91 -4.21
C THR A 65 -6.44 9.12 -5.08
N PHE A 66 -6.21 8.26 -6.07
CA PHE A 66 -5.07 8.38 -6.98
C PHE A 66 -5.21 9.59 -7.92
N ARG A 67 -6.42 9.87 -8.39
CA ARG A 67 -6.70 11.06 -9.20
C ARG A 67 -6.42 12.35 -8.42
N GLU A 68 -6.81 12.39 -7.15
CA GLU A 68 -6.52 13.50 -6.26
C GLU A 68 -5.02 13.61 -5.94
N PHE A 69 -4.36 12.47 -5.66
CA PHE A 69 -2.93 12.40 -5.45
C PHE A 69 -2.13 12.96 -6.63
N ARG A 70 -2.47 12.57 -7.86
CA ARG A 70 -1.82 13.12 -9.06
C ARG A 70 -1.93 14.64 -9.13
N ARG A 71 -3.10 15.20 -8.78
CA ARG A 71 -3.31 16.66 -8.77
C ARG A 71 -2.52 17.33 -7.65
N ALA A 72 -2.64 16.82 -6.43
CA ALA A 72 -2.00 17.40 -5.25
C ALA A 72 -0.48 17.44 -5.35
N MET A 73 0.09 16.38 -5.96
CA MET A 73 1.53 16.26 -6.16
C MET A 73 2.02 16.87 -7.47
N SER A 74 1.13 17.39 -8.33
CA SER A 74 1.46 17.87 -9.67
C SER A 74 2.29 16.87 -10.47
N LEU A 75 1.93 15.58 -10.40
CA LEU A 75 2.68 14.51 -11.04
C LEU A 75 2.74 14.69 -12.55
N ALA A 76 3.94 14.62 -13.11
CA ALA A 76 4.17 14.62 -14.54
C ALA A 76 3.57 13.38 -15.21
N GLU A 77 3.46 13.43 -16.54
CA GLU A 77 3.14 12.23 -17.31
C GLU A 77 4.22 11.16 -17.07
N GLY A 78 3.78 9.94 -16.85
CA GLY A 78 4.69 8.84 -16.53
C GLY A 78 5.04 8.69 -15.06
N GLN A 79 4.71 9.62 -14.17
CA GLN A 79 4.90 9.46 -12.72
C GLN A 79 3.70 8.79 -12.04
N PRO A 80 3.90 8.06 -10.90
CA PRO A 80 5.20 7.78 -10.25
C PRO A 80 6.09 6.81 -11.06
N ASP A 81 7.41 6.91 -10.87
CA ASP A 81 8.40 6.07 -11.57
C ASP A 81 8.31 4.63 -11.10
N LYS A 82 8.17 4.44 -9.80
CA LYS A 82 8.00 3.16 -9.12
C LYS A 82 6.80 3.20 -8.18
N ILE A 83 6.27 2.02 -7.87
CA ILE A 83 5.08 1.87 -7.05
C ILE A 83 5.30 0.75 -6.03
N ILE A 84 4.80 0.95 -4.83
CA ILE A 84 4.67 -0.07 -3.80
C ILE A 84 3.20 -0.14 -3.40
N CYS A 85 2.49 -1.16 -3.87
CA CYS A 85 1.09 -1.38 -3.51
C CYS A 85 0.96 -2.18 -2.21
N HIS A 86 -0.16 -2.00 -1.51
CA HIS A 86 -0.57 -2.93 -0.45
C HIS A 86 -0.70 -4.34 -1.03
N GLN A 87 -0.13 -5.33 -0.34
CA GLN A 87 0.00 -6.70 -0.81
C GLN A 87 -1.23 -7.53 -0.45
N VAL A 88 -2.12 -7.76 -1.42
CA VAL A 88 -3.31 -8.64 -1.24
C VAL A 88 -3.16 -9.92 -2.05
N GLY A 89 -2.86 -9.80 -3.35
CA GLY A 89 -2.70 -10.92 -4.25
C GLY A 89 -2.76 -10.50 -5.72
N ALA A 90 -2.44 -11.43 -6.63
CA ALA A 90 -2.27 -11.15 -8.05
C ALA A 90 -3.51 -10.55 -8.74
N THR A 91 -4.70 -11.00 -8.39
CA THR A 91 -5.95 -10.47 -8.95
C THR A 91 -6.16 -9.03 -8.51
N HIS A 92 -5.96 -8.73 -7.23
CA HIS A 92 -6.10 -7.37 -6.69
C HIS A 92 -5.09 -6.43 -7.34
N GLN A 93 -3.81 -6.82 -7.40
CA GLN A 93 -2.75 -6.05 -8.05
C GLN A 93 -3.13 -5.71 -9.51
N ARG A 94 -3.44 -6.73 -10.29
CA ARG A 94 -3.81 -6.54 -11.71
C ARG A 94 -5.01 -5.61 -11.88
N THR A 95 -6.04 -5.77 -11.04
CA THR A 95 -7.24 -4.94 -11.11
C THR A 95 -6.92 -3.49 -10.80
N ILE A 96 -6.20 -3.21 -9.72
CA ILE A 96 -5.88 -1.83 -9.34
C ILE A 96 -4.93 -1.16 -10.35
N LEU A 97 -3.87 -1.83 -10.79
CA LEU A 97 -2.93 -1.27 -11.76
C LEU A 97 -3.61 -0.95 -13.10
N ASN A 98 -4.44 -1.87 -13.62
CA ASN A 98 -5.22 -1.63 -14.83
C ASN A 98 -6.16 -0.43 -14.68
N SER A 99 -6.87 -0.34 -13.53
CA SER A 99 -7.80 0.76 -13.25
C SER A 99 -7.12 2.12 -13.10
N LEU A 100 -5.85 2.14 -12.71
CA LEU A 100 -5.03 3.35 -12.58
C LEU A 100 -4.20 3.63 -13.85
N CYS A 101 -4.26 2.78 -14.87
CA CYS A 101 -3.42 2.83 -16.08
C CYS A 101 -1.91 2.82 -15.75
N LEU A 102 -1.52 2.04 -14.75
CA LEU A 102 -0.13 1.89 -14.31
C LEU A 102 0.48 0.61 -14.86
N PRO A 103 1.67 0.68 -15.47
CA PRO A 103 2.37 -0.51 -15.97
C PRO A 103 2.77 -1.46 -14.82
N PRO A 104 2.58 -2.79 -14.98
CA PRO A 104 2.89 -3.75 -13.91
C PRO A 104 4.37 -3.83 -13.52
N ASP A 105 5.29 -3.49 -14.42
CA ASP A 105 6.73 -3.47 -14.19
C ASP A 105 7.19 -2.34 -13.27
N ARG A 106 6.31 -1.37 -12.99
CA ARG A 106 6.56 -0.32 -11.98
C ARG A 106 6.20 -0.73 -10.55
N ASP A 107 5.51 -1.85 -10.36
CA ASP A 107 5.08 -2.32 -9.04
C ASP A 107 5.93 -3.49 -8.57
N PHE A 108 6.56 -3.34 -7.41
CA PHE A 108 7.26 -4.44 -6.76
C PHE A 108 6.34 -5.22 -5.84
N THR A 109 6.39 -6.54 -5.88
CA THR A 109 5.48 -7.40 -5.13
C THR A 109 6.17 -8.44 -4.27
N THR A 110 5.60 -8.67 -3.08
CA THR A 110 6.04 -9.70 -2.13
C THR A 110 4.94 -10.70 -1.77
N PHE A 111 3.71 -10.47 -2.22
CA PHE A 111 2.55 -11.30 -1.83
C PHE A 111 2.69 -12.79 -2.17
N ARG A 112 3.52 -13.16 -3.15
CA ARG A 112 3.79 -14.57 -3.50
C ARG A 112 4.50 -15.33 -2.40
N HIS A 113 5.25 -14.62 -1.57
CA HIS A 113 6.09 -15.21 -0.51
C HIS A 113 5.59 -14.85 0.89
N LEU A 114 5.07 -13.64 1.07
CA LEU A 114 4.66 -13.12 2.38
C LEU A 114 3.14 -13.08 2.55
N GLY A 115 2.36 -13.16 1.48
CA GLY A 115 0.92 -12.97 1.53
C GLY A 115 0.52 -11.54 1.92
N ASN A 116 -0.69 -11.42 2.47
CA ASN A 116 -1.16 -10.17 3.06
C ASN A 116 -0.85 -10.17 4.56
N ILE A 117 0.13 -9.40 4.96
CA ILE A 117 0.57 -9.24 6.35
C ILE A 117 0.13 -7.91 6.97
N GLY A 118 -1.00 -7.37 6.50
CA GLY A 118 -1.64 -6.17 7.02
C GLY A 118 -0.80 -4.91 6.78
N THR A 119 -0.72 -4.04 7.80
CA THR A 119 -0.02 -2.75 7.71
C THR A 119 1.47 -2.86 7.42
N VAL A 120 2.09 -3.99 7.76
CA VAL A 120 3.52 -4.25 7.52
C VAL A 120 3.81 -4.52 6.04
N SER A 121 2.79 -4.89 5.24
CA SER A 121 2.98 -5.22 3.82
C SER A 121 3.69 -4.12 3.02
N LEU A 122 3.30 -2.86 3.20
CA LEU A 122 3.91 -1.74 2.46
C LEU A 122 5.38 -1.51 2.84
N PRO A 123 5.74 -1.29 4.11
CA PRO A 123 7.12 -0.99 4.47
C PRO A 123 8.07 -2.16 4.23
N ILE A 124 7.66 -3.40 4.46
CA ILE A 124 8.53 -4.55 4.21
C ILE A 124 8.75 -4.77 2.71
N THR A 125 7.73 -4.52 1.88
CA THR A 125 7.86 -4.61 0.42
C THR A 125 8.80 -3.54 -0.10
N ALA A 126 8.73 -2.31 0.42
CA ALA A 126 9.65 -1.23 0.07
C ALA A 126 11.10 -1.56 0.46
N ALA A 127 11.32 -2.08 1.67
CA ALA A 127 12.65 -2.48 2.13
C ALA A 127 13.25 -3.57 1.23
N ILE A 128 12.48 -4.61 0.90
CA ILE A 128 12.94 -5.68 0.00
C ILE A 128 13.17 -5.15 -1.43
N ALA A 129 12.32 -4.24 -1.91
CA ALA A 129 12.49 -3.61 -3.22
C ALA A 129 13.81 -2.81 -3.30
N ALA A 130 14.12 -2.06 -2.24
CA ALA A 130 15.39 -1.32 -2.13
C ALA A 130 16.59 -2.26 -2.08
N GLU A 131 16.58 -3.29 -1.23
CA GLU A 131 17.64 -4.29 -1.15
C GLU A 131 17.92 -5.01 -2.48
N ARG A 132 16.89 -5.12 -3.33
CA ARG A 132 16.99 -5.75 -4.66
C ARG A 132 17.32 -4.77 -5.78
N GLY A 133 17.56 -3.50 -5.47
CA GLY A 133 17.87 -2.46 -6.44
C GLY A 133 16.71 -2.13 -7.38
N PHE A 134 15.46 -2.38 -6.96
CA PHE A 134 14.27 -1.98 -7.71
C PHE A 134 13.96 -0.49 -7.52
N LEU A 135 14.18 0.03 -6.31
CA LEU A 135 14.07 1.46 -5.99
C LEU A 135 15.46 2.08 -6.07
N GLU A 136 15.59 3.13 -6.88
CA GLU A 136 16.86 3.80 -7.15
C GLU A 136 16.81 5.26 -6.66
N ALA A 137 17.97 5.82 -6.34
CA ALA A 137 18.07 7.20 -5.89
C ALA A 137 17.52 8.17 -6.95
N GLY A 138 16.59 9.04 -6.56
CA GLY A 138 15.91 9.98 -7.42
C GLY A 138 14.59 9.48 -8.00
N ASP A 139 14.22 8.20 -7.80
CA ASP A 139 12.89 7.71 -8.17
C ASP A 139 11.80 8.47 -7.40
N MET A 140 10.76 8.88 -8.09
CA MET A 140 9.50 9.28 -7.48
C MET A 140 8.67 8.02 -7.21
N VAL A 141 8.63 7.58 -5.96
CA VAL A 141 7.96 6.34 -5.54
C VAL A 141 6.56 6.63 -5.01
N GLY A 142 5.55 5.99 -5.60
CA GLY A 142 4.17 6.03 -5.13
C GLY A 142 3.86 4.88 -4.16
N PHE A 143 3.54 5.17 -2.90
CA PHE A 143 3.04 4.19 -1.94
C PHE A 143 1.51 4.16 -1.98
N LEU A 144 0.95 3.01 -2.37
CA LEU A 144 -0.49 2.85 -2.59
C LEU A 144 -1.11 1.96 -1.51
N GLY A 145 -1.47 2.55 -0.38
CA GLY A 145 -2.08 1.88 0.77
C GLY A 145 -3.61 1.83 0.67
N ILE A 146 -4.18 0.73 1.16
CA ILE A 146 -5.60 0.55 1.41
C ILE A 146 -5.78 -0.34 2.63
N GLY A 147 -6.82 -0.10 3.40
CA GLY A 147 -7.14 -0.87 4.59
C GLY A 147 -8.60 -0.80 4.98
N SER A 148 -8.92 -1.46 6.10
CA SER A 148 -10.27 -1.44 6.67
C SER A 148 -10.77 -0.03 6.88
N GLY A 149 -12.07 0.14 6.78
CA GLY A 149 -12.69 1.41 7.01
C GLY A 149 -13.76 1.82 5.97
N LEU A 150 -13.64 1.72 4.64
CA LEU A 150 -12.38 1.59 3.93
C LEU A 150 -11.54 2.88 4.02
N ASN A 151 -10.25 2.73 4.16
CA ASN A 151 -9.31 3.86 4.14
C ASN A 151 -8.31 3.67 3.00
N CYS A 152 -7.99 4.75 2.30
CA CYS A 152 -7.03 4.74 1.21
C CYS A 152 -6.01 5.84 1.42
N LEU A 153 -4.73 5.49 1.31
CA LEU A 153 -3.61 6.40 1.46
C LEU A 153 -2.74 6.33 0.21
N ARG A 154 -2.33 7.50 -0.28
CA ARG A 154 -1.32 7.65 -1.34
C ARG A 154 -0.23 8.58 -0.85
N LEU A 155 1.01 8.10 -0.85
CA LEU A 155 2.17 8.92 -0.50
C LEU A 155 3.12 8.98 -1.68
N GLY A 156 3.75 10.13 -1.88
CA GLY A 156 4.85 10.33 -2.80
C GLY A 156 6.15 10.51 -2.03
N VAL A 157 7.14 9.69 -2.37
CA VAL A 157 8.45 9.71 -1.74
C VAL A 157 9.51 9.85 -2.83
N GLU A 158 10.43 10.77 -2.67
CA GLU A 158 11.68 10.79 -3.42
C GLU A 158 12.64 9.81 -2.74
N TRP A 159 13.06 8.82 -3.51
CA TRP A 159 13.85 7.70 -2.99
C TRP A 159 15.34 7.99 -2.99
#